data_16a61cc826c956e3a5d8940eb98a1744
#
_entry.id   16a61cc826c956e3a5d8940eb98a1744
#
_cell.length_a   1.000
_cell.length_b   1.000
_cell.length_c   1.000
_cell.angle_alpha   90.00
_cell.angle_beta   90.00
_cell.angle_gamma   90.00
#
_symmetry.space_group_name_H-M   'P 1'
#
loop_
_entity.id
_entity.type
_entity.pdbx_description
1 polymer ?
#
loop_
_entity_poly.entity_id
_entity_poly.type
_entity_poly.pdbx_seq_one_letter_code
_entity_poly.pdbx_strand_id
1 'polypeptide(L)'
;MSVATATKTQPIAGNLDAKRSLGFLSPLADLLKISGQKVVLRFNSTEKNITINAVNDQRNVVGMVEYDKSLLEGFTFTEDIAFGIFDLTEFYNIAKIFDGGFDLSVSSTESRLHSNGMEFSYLPCEPDVIKEGPKSLKGSLNWLAEFKWNSAKFKSFERALSALKHKYVLFEGKSGSKELIVA
;
A
#
# COMPACT_ATOMS: atom_id res chain seq x y z
N MET A 1 -40.30 -22.10 -1.84
CA MET A 1 -39.05 -21.48 -2.29
C MET A 1 -38.71 -20.36 -1.33
N SER A 2 -37.73 -20.59 -0.45
CA SER A 2 -37.27 -19.58 0.51
C SER A 2 -36.29 -18.66 -0.20
N VAL A 3 -36.64 -17.40 -0.40
CA VAL A 3 -35.74 -16.36 -0.90
C VAL A 3 -34.82 -16.04 0.26
N ALA A 4 -33.58 -16.46 0.19
CA ALA A 4 -32.55 -16.04 1.12
C ALA A 4 -32.38 -14.52 0.96
N THR A 5 -32.82 -13.78 1.96
CA THR A 5 -32.57 -12.33 2.06
C THR A 5 -31.07 -12.17 2.22
N ALA A 6 -30.38 -11.74 1.17
CA ALA A 6 -28.98 -11.39 1.26
C ALA A 6 -28.85 -10.28 2.32
N THR A 7 -28.24 -10.61 3.42
CA THR A 7 -27.91 -9.63 4.47
C THR A 7 -26.97 -8.62 3.82
N LYS A 8 -27.44 -7.39 3.61
CA LYS A 8 -26.61 -6.29 3.12
C LYS A 8 -25.53 -6.05 4.15
N THR A 9 -24.35 -6.56 3.93
CA THR A 9 -23.18 -6.29 4.77
C THR A 9 -22.91 -4.79 4.74
N GLN A 10 -22.76 -4.19 5.90
CA GLN A 10 -22.46 -2.77 5.97
C GLN A 10 -21.02 -2.55 5.50
N PRO A 11 -20.77 -1.54 4.66
CA PRO A 11 -19.43 -1.27 4.17
C PRO A 11 -18.52 -0.82 5.32
N ILE A 12 -17.23 -1.09 5.18
CA ILE A 12 -16.20 -0.40 5.96
C ILE A 12 -16.18 1.04 5.50
N ALA A 13 -16.33 1.98 6.43
CA ALA A 13 -16.41 3.39 6.07
C ALA A 13 -15.65 4.28 7.06
N GLY A 14 -15.09 5.35 6.56
CA GLY A 14 -14.41 6.37 7.37
C GLY A 14 -14.05 7.60 6.56
N ASN A 15 -13.77 8.68 7.27
CA ASN A 15 -13.33 9.95 6.70
C ASN A 15 -11.81 10.06 6.77
N LEU A 16 -11.21 10.47 5.69
CA LEU A 16 -9.80 10.83 5.58
C LEU A 16 -9.72 12.34 5.29
N ASP A 17 -9.40 13.14 6.30
CA ASP A 17 -9.09 14.55 6.10
C ASP A 17 -7.84 14.73 5.21
N ALA A 18 -7.50 15.95 4.83
CA ALA A 18 -6.39 16.23 3.90
C ALA A 18 -5.05 15.61 4.35
N LYS A 19 -4.75 15.59 5.65
CA LYS A 19 -3.51 14.99 6.17
C LYS A 19 -3.54 13.47 6.12
N ARG A 20 -4.67 12.88 6.53
CA ARG A 20 -4.85 11.43 6.53
C ARG A 20 -4.97 10.86 5.11
N SER A 21 -5.60 11.59 4.18
CA SER A 21 -5.64 11.19 2.77
C SER A 21 -4.24 11.12 2.15
N LEU A 22 -3.35 12.07 2.45
CA LEU A 22 -1.95 12.01 2.04
C LEU A 22 -1.23 10.79 2.66
N GLY A 23 -1.48 10.51 3.95
CA GLY A 23 -0.96 9.31 4.62
C GLY A 23 -1.45 8.00 4.00
N PHE A 24 -2.69 7.98 3.54
CA PHE A 24 -3.28 6.84 2.83
C PHE A 24 -2.70 6.68 1.41
N LEU A 25 -2.56 7.77 0.68
CA LEU A 25 -2.13 7.74 -0.72
C LEU A 25 -0.62 7.56 -0.90
N SER A 26 0.20 8.05 0.05
CA SER A 26 1.66 7.97 -0.09
C SER A 26 2.21 6.54 -0.24
N PRO A 27 1.83 5.56 0.59
CA PRO A 27 2.25 4.18 0.39
C PRO A 27 1.76 3.57 -0.93
N LEU A 28 0.57 3.95 -1.41
CA LEU A 28 0.06 3.49 -2.71
C LEU A 28 0.93 4.01 -3.86
N ALA A 29 1.37 5.28 -3.80
CA ALA A 29 2.29 5.84 -4.77
C ALA A 29 3.65 5.11 -4.80
N ASP A 30 4.14 4.65 -3.65
CA ASP A 30 5.37 3.86 -3.58
C ASP A 30 5.16 2.44 -4.11
N LEU A 31 4.01 1.82 -3.85
CA LEU A 31 3.66 0.52 -4.40
C LEU A 31 3.54 0.51 -5.92
N LEU A 32 3.11 1.62 -6.55
CA LEU A 32 3.09 1.74 -8.01
C LEU A 32 4.45 1.50 -8.65
N LYS A 33 5.54 1.82 -7.93
CA LYS A 33 6.91 1.59 -8.40
C LYS A 33 7.34 0.12 -8.32
N ILE A 34 6.64 -0.68 -7.52
CA ILE A 34 6.99 -2.06 -7.20
C ILE A 34 6.05 -3.05 -7.91
N SER A 35 4.74 -2.94 -7.70
CA SER A 35 3.76 -3.98 -8.06
C SER A 35 3.20 -3.87 -9.48
N GLY A 36 3.63 -2.88 -10.23
CA GLY A 36 3.21 -2.74 -11.64
C GLY A 36 1.77 -2.32 -11.85
N GLN A 37 0.87 -2.29 -10.89
CA GLN A 37 -0.50 -1.74 -10.94
C GLN A 37 -1.54 -2.52 -10.13
N LYS A 38 -1.26 -3.76 -9.70
CA LYS A 38 -2.27 -4.61 -9.08
C LYS A 38 -1.96 -4.84 -7.60
N VAL A 39 -2.92 -4.55 -6.74
CA VAL A 39 -2.79 -4.78 -5.30
C VAL A 39 -4.10 -5.25 -4.69
N VAL A 40 -4.00 -5.93 -3.55
CA VAL A 40 -5.16 -6.25 -2.72
C VAL A 40 -5.04 -5.46 -1.42
N LEU A 41 -6.04 -4.62 -1.12
CA LEU A 41 -6.21 -4.00 0.18
C LEU A 41 -6.96 -4.97 1.07
N ARG A 42 -6.34 -5.39 2.16
CA ARG A 42 -6.96 -6.27 3.15
C ARG A 42 -7.34 -5.47 4.37
N PHE A 43 -8.63 -5.37 4.57
CA PHE A 43 -9.24 -4.74 5.74
C PHE A 43 -9.49 -5.82 6.78
N ASN A 44 -8.88 -5.68 7.94
CA ASN A 44 -9.01 -6.63 9.04
C ASN A 44 -9.88 -6.01 10.15
N SER A 45 -11.03 -6.61 10.41
CA SER A 45 -12.00 -6.11 11.38
C SER A 45 -11.56 -6.34 12.84
N THR A 46 -10.79 -7.41 13.10
CA THR A 46 -10.28 -7.74 14.43
C THR A 46 -9.16 -6.80 14.83
N GLU A 47 -8.18 -6.61 13.95
CA GLU A 47 -7.02 -5.76 14.20
C GLU A 47 -7.29 -4.28 13.92
N LYS A 48 -8.38 -3.98 13.21
CA LYS A 48 -8.77 -2.64 12.75
C LYS A 48 -7.63 -1.97 11.98
N ASN A 49 -7.04 -2.70 11.05
CA ASN A 49 -5.98 -2.22 10.19
C ASN A 49 -6.26 -2.52 8.72
N ILE A 50 -5.48 -1.89 7.85
CA ILE A 50 -5.46 -2.17 6.42
C ILE A 50 -4.04 -2.58 6.07
N THR A 51 -3.89 -3.70 5.37
CA THR A 51 -2.59 -4.20 4.92
C THR A 51 -2.57 -4.42 3.41
N ILE A 52 -1.40 -4.26 2.80
CA ILE A 52 -1.15 -4.56 1.40
C ILE A 52 0.17 -5.32 1.31
N ASN A 53 0.16 -6.46 0.61
CA ASN A 53 1.35 -7.24 0.33
C ASN A 53 1.53 -7.33 -1.19
N ALA A 54 2.36 -6.45 -1.72
CA ALA A 54 2.63 -6.37 -3.14
C ALA A 54 3.92 -7.10 -3.51
N VAL A 55 3.97 -7.65 -4.71
CA VAL A 55 5.17 -8.24 -5.27
C VAL A 55 5.29 -7.83 -6.73
N ASN A 56 6.51 -7.54 -7.19
CA ASN A 56 6.72 -7.24 -8.60
C ASN A 56 6.62 -8.52 -9.47
N ASP A 57 6.48 -8.34 -10.78
CA ASP A 57 6.32 -9.44 -11.73
C ASP A 57 7.48 -10.46 -11.67
N GLN A 58 8.69 -9.97 -11.42
CA GLN A 58 9.90 -10.79 -11.31
C GLN A 58 10.02 -11.50 -9.95
N ARG A 59 9.15 -11.19 -8.99
CA ARG A 59 9.13 -11.74 -7.63
C ARG A 59 10.41 -11.54 -6.81
N ASN A 60 11.18 -10.53 -7.13
CA ASN A 60 12.42 -10.19 -6.43
C ASN A 60 12.29 -8.95 -5.54
N VAL A 61 11.16 -8.23 -5.61
CA VAL A 61 10.85 -7.11 -4.73
C VAL A 61 9.48 -7.33 -4.11
N VAL A 62 9.40 -7.17 -2.80
CA VAL A 62 8.17 -7.25 -2.02
C VAL A 62 7.95 -5.92 -1.32
N GLY A 63 6.76 -5.36 -1.49
CA GLY A 63 6.28 -4.21 -0.75
C GLY A 63 5.26 -4.65 0.28
N MET A 64 5.47 -4.31 1.53
CA MET A 64 4.53 -4.57 2.61
C MET A 64 4.12 -3.24 3.23
N VAL A 65 2.83 -2.97 3.25
CA VAL A 65 2.26 -1.77 3.86
C VAL A 65 1.29 -2.19 4.94
N GLU A 66 1.41 -1.59 6.09
CA GLU A 66 0.41 -1.62 7.14
C GLU A 66 0.08 -0.17 7.51
N TYR A 67 -1.18 0.18 7.40
CA TYR A 67 -1.61 1.53 7.71
C TYR A 67 -1.70 1.73 9.23
N ASP A 68 -1.12 2.82 9.70
CA ASP A 68 -1.15 3.19 11.11
C ASP A 68 -2.60 3.37 11.60
N LYS A 69 -2.88 2.90 12.82
CA LYS A 69 -4.22 2.98 13.43
C LYS A 69 -4.71 4.42 13.60
N SER A 70 -3.81 5.37 13.79
CA SER A 70 -4.17 6.79 13.88
C SER A 70 -4.71 7.34 12.56
N LEU A 71 -4.27 6.80 11.44
CA LEU A 71 -4.80 7.14 10.13
C LEU A 71 -6.23 6.65 9.94
N LEU A 72 -6.56 5.52 10.55
CA LEU A 72 -7.85 4.85 10.45
C LEU A 72 -8.81 5.20 11.60
N GLU A 73 -8.47 6.21 12.40
CA GLU A 73 -9.34 6.68 13.47
C GLU A 73 -10.69 7.14 12.91
N GLY A 74 -11.78 6.65 13.51
CA GLY A 74 -13.15 6.91 13.04
C GLY A 74 -13.62 5.97 11.93
N PHE A 75 -12.78 5.06 11.44
CA PHE A 75 -13.24 4.02 10.52
C PHE A 75 -14.07 2.96 11.26
N THR A 76 -15.16 2.56 10.61
CA THR A 76 -16.01 1.45 11.05
C THR A 76 -15.60 0.20 10.32
N PHE A 77 -15.05 -0.79 11.02
CA PHE A 77 -14.73 -2.11 10.48
C PHE A 77 -15.81 -3.10 10.90
N THR A 78 -16.58 -3.57 9.95
CA THR A 78 -17.73 -4.48 10.20
C THR A 78 -17.36 -5.94 9.96
N GLU A 79 -16.50 -6.19 8.99
CA GLU A 79 -16.04 -7.52 8.59
C GLU A 79 -14.67 -7.44 7.93
N ASP A 80 -14.06 -8.60 7.70
CA ASP A 80 -12.82 -8.68 6.91
C ASP A 80 -13.17 -8.56 5.42
N ILE A 81 -12.52 -7.61 4.74
CA ILE A 81 -12.70 -7.40 3.30
C ILE A 81 -11.35 -7.49 2.60
N ALA A 82 -11.29 -8.25 1.51
CA ALA A 82 -10.21 -8.22 0.55
C ALA A 82 -10.68 -7.48 -0.70
N PHE A 83 -10.12 -6.31 -0.95
CA PHE A 83 -10.51 -5.44 -2.05
C PHE A 83 -9.42 -5.41 -3.12
N GLY A 84 -9.65 -6.06 -4.26
CA GLY A 84 -8.71 -6.14 -5.36
C GLY A 84 -8.73 -4.89 -6.23
N ILE A 85 -7.60 -4.23 -6.40
CA ILE A 85 -7.41 -3.11 -7.31
C ILE A 85 -6.60 -3.60 -8.50
N PHE A 86 -7.23 -3.62 -9.68
CA PHE A 86 -6.60 -4.06 -10.92
C PHE A 86 -5.72 -2.98 -11.54
N ASP A 87 -6.12 -1.71 -11.45
CA ASP A 87 -5.34 -0.57 -11.89
C ASP A 87 -5.14 0.41 -10.72
N LEU A 88 -4.03 0.23 -10.01
CA LEU A 88 -3.67 1.09 -8.90
C LEU A 88 -3.38 2.53 -9.35
N THR A 89 -2.94 2.72 -10.60
CA THR A 89 -2.68 4.06 -11.15
C THR A 89 -3.99 4.83 -11.29
N GLU A 90 -5.01 4.18 -11.85
CA GLU A 90 -6.34 4.78 -11.98
C GLU A 90 -6.92 5.10 -10.62
N PHE A 91 -6.95 4.13 -9.70
CA PHE A 91 -7.45 4.33 -8.34
C PHE A 91 -6.73 5.48 -7.61
N TYR A 92 -5.39 5.50 -7.67
CA TYR A 92 -4.58 6.55 -7.06
C TYR A 92 -4.87 7.94 -7.66
N ASN A 93 -4.97 8.03 -8.99
CA ASN A 93 -5.26 9.29 -9.67
C ASN A 93 -6.66 9.82 -9.33
N ILE A 94 -7.66 8.95 -9.25
CA ILE A 94 -9.00 9.30 -8.81
C ILE A 94 -8.98 9.82 -7.37
N ALA A 95 -8.37 9.06 -6.46
CA ALA A 95 -8.31 9.46 -5.06
C ALA A 95 -7.54 10.77 -4.83
N LYS A 96 -6.54 11.05 -5.67
CA LYS A 96 -5.75 12.29 -5.63
C LYS A 96 -6.53 13.54 -6.06
N ILE A 97 -7.65 13.40 -6.78
CA ILE A 97 -8.51 14.54 -7.14
C ILE A 97 -9.07 15.21 -5.87
N PHE A 98 -9.22 14.46 -4.79
CA PHE A 98 -9.75 14.93 -3.51
C PHE A 98 -8.63 15.46 -2.61
N ASP A 99 -8.03 16.60 -2.96
CA ASP A 99 -6.91 17.22 -2.25
C ASP A 99 -7.24 17.68 -0.81
N GLY A 100 -8.51 17.99 -0.54
CA GLY A 100 -9.05 18.35 0.78
C GLY A 100 -9.40 17.16 1.69
N GLY A 101 -9.22 15.93 1.22
CA GLY A 101 -9.66 14.71 1.90
C GLY A 101 -10.99 14.17 1.35
N PHE A 102 -11.33 12.95 1.74
CA PHE A 102 -12.51 12.26 1.24
C PHE A 102 -13.06 11.24 2.24
N ASP A 103 -14.34 10.94 2.10
CA ASP A 103 -14.97 9.80 2.73
C ASP A 103 -14.69 8.55 1.88
N LEU A 104 -14.19 7.52 2.52
CA LEU A 104 -13.94 6.22 1.90
C LEU A 104 -14.93 5.20 2.44
N SER A 105 -15.62 4.53 1.54
CA SER A 105 -16.50 3.41 1.86
C SER A 105 -16.10 2.21 1.00
N VAL A 106 -15.91 1.04 1.62
CA VAL A 106 -15.47 -0.18 0.93
C VAL A 106 -16.35 -1.35 1.32
N SER A 107 -16.81 -2.07 0.31
CA SER A 107 -17.47 -3.35 0.43
C SER A 107 -16.78 -4.40 -0.45
N SER A 108 -17.22 -5.63 -0.40
CA SER A 108 -16.71 -6.69 -1.30
C SER A 108 -16.99 -6.44 -2.78
N THR A 109 -17.96 -5.58 -3.09
CA THR A 109 -18.42 -5.33 -4.47
C THR A 109 -18.10 -3.95 -5.01
N GLU A 110 -17.76 -3.00 -4.15
CA GLU A 110 -17.58 -1.60 -4.56
C GLU A 110 -16.76 -0.84 -3.51
N SER A 111 -15.97 0.11 -3.98
CA SER A 111 -15.41 1.19 -3.16
C SER A 111 -15.94 2.53 -3.65
N ARG A 112 -16.31 3.41 -2.72
CA ARG A 112 -16.75 4.77 -3.02
C ARG A 112 -15.85 5.78 -2.34
N LEU A 113 -15.48 6.80 -3.09
CA LEU A 113 -14.77 7.98 -2.63
C LEU A 113 -15.70 9.17 -2.83
N HIS A 114 -15.99 9.90 -1.77
CA HIS A 114 -16.89 11.05 -1.82
C HIS A 114 -16.26 12.27 -1.15
N SER A 115 -16.33 13.42 -1.81
CA SER A 115 -15.97 14.72 -1.23
C SER A 115 -16.59 15.86 -2.04
N ASN A 116 -17.04 16.91 -1.36
CA ASN A 116 -17.51 18.16 -1.98
C ASN A 116 -18.57 17.96 -3.10
N GLY A 117 -19.49 16.99 -2.92
CA GLY A 117 -20.54 16.69 -3.89
C GLY A 117 -20.07 15.88 -5.10
N MET A 118 -18.80 15.48 -5.16
CA MET A 118 -18.29 14.50 -6.12
C MET A 118 -18.27 13.11 -5.50
N GLU A 119 -18.65 12.11 -6.28
CA GLU A 119 -18.58 10.71 -5.88
C GLU A 119 -17.94 9.90 -7.01
N PHE A 120 -17.02 9.03 -6.65
CA PHE A 120 -16.45 8.04 -7.54
C PHE A 120 -16.65 6.64 -6.97
N SER A 121 -17.14 5.75 -7.82
CA SER A 121 -17.24 4.33 -7.53
C SER A 121 -16.17 3.57 -8.27
N TYR A 122 -15.43 2.72 -7.54
CA TYR A 122 -14.45 1.81 -8.11
C TYR A 122 -14.88 0.37 -7.85
N LEU A 123 -14.97 -0.44 -8.92
CA LEU A 123 -15.33 -1.85 -8.83
C LEU A 123 -14.08 -2.70 -8.61
N PRO A 124 -14.06 -3.55 -7.58
CA PRO A 124 -12.92 -4.42 -7.33
C PRO A 124 -12.83 -5.53 -8.40
N CYS A 125 -11.64 -6.01 -8.62
CA CYS A 125 -11.46 -7.32 -9.23
C CYS A 125 -11.39 -8.41 -8.13
N GLU A 126 -11.58 -9.65 -8.54
CA GLU A 126 -11.40 -10.81 -7.64
C GLU A 126 -9.99 -10.81 -7.08
N PRO A 127 -9.81 -10.83 -5.74
CA PRO A 127 -8.47 -10.81 -5.13
C PRO A 127 -7.57 -11.94 -5.61
N ASP A 128 -8.13 -13.10 -5.91
CA ASP A 128 -7.39 -14.31 -6.33
C ASP A 128 -6.69 -14.17 -7.69
N VAL A 129 -7.11 -13.21 -8.53
CA VAL A 129 -6.43 -12.92 -9.79
C VAL A 129 -5.20 -12.03 -9.62
N ILE A 130 -4.99 -11.50 -8.41
CA ILE A 130 -3.84 -10.66 -8.07
C ILE A 130 -2.80 -11.49 -7.33
N LYS A 131 -1.58 -11.49 -7.81
CA LYS A 131 -0.47 -12.12 -7.09
C LYS A 131 -0.05 -11.22 -5.95
N GLU A 132 -0.34 -11.65 -4.73
CA GLU A 132 0.11 -10.96 -3.53
C GLU A 132 1.54 -11.40 -3.15
N GLY A 133 2.24 -10.51 -2.47
CA GLY A 133 3.46 -10.83 -1.76
C GLY A 133 3.21 -11.71 -0.52
N PRO A 134 4.24 -12.26 0.09
CA PRO A 134 4.11 -13.04 1.32
C PRO A 134 3.58 -12.15 2.46
N LYS A 135 2.73 -12.71 3.33
CA LYS A 135 2.21 -12.00 4.51
C LYS A 135 3.30 -11.70 5.55
N SER A 136 4.39 -12.45 5.52
CA SER A 136 5.56 -12.23 6.36
C SER A 136 6.79 -12.83 5.67
N LEU A 137 7.94 -12.26 5.90
CA LEU A 137 9.19 -12.90 5.50
C LEU A 137 9.42 -14.11 6.42
N LYS A 138 9.28 -15.32 5.87
CA LYS A 138 9.50 -16.56 6.61
C LYS A 138 11.01 -16.80 6.74
N GLY A 139 11.44 -17.06 7.97
CA GLY A 139 12.80 -17.45 8.32
C GLY A 139 13.56 -16.36 9.11
N SER A 140 14.53 -16.79 9.89
CA SER A 140 15.51 -15.89 10.49
C SER A 140 16.43 -15.38 9.37
N LEU A 141 16.31 -14.12 9.01
CA LEU A 141 17.28 -13.50 8.12
C LEU A 141 18.57 -13.33 8.91
N ASN A 142 19.61 -14.08 8.55
CA ASN A 142 20.94 -13.83 9.05
C ASN A 142 21.47 -12.56 8.36
N TRP A 143 21.21 -11.41 8.99
CA TRP A 143 21.74 -10.15 8.50
C TRP A 143 23.26 -10.16 8.60
N LEU A 144 23.92 -10.01 7.48
CA LEU A 144 25.39 -9.89 7.42
C LEU A 144 25.82 -8.48 7.83
N ALA A 145 24.97 -7.50 7.63
CA ALA A 145 25.22 -6.11 8.02
C ALA A 145 23.89 -5.36 8.22
N GLU A 146 23.89 -4.43 9.14
CA GLU A 146 22.82 -3.45 9.34
C GLU A 146 23.45 -2.05 9.32
N PHE A 147 22.84 -1.13 8.59
CA PHE A 147 23.25 0.27 8.58
C PHE A 147 22.05 1.20 8.55
N LYS A 148 22.21 2.34 9.21
CA LYS A 148 21.21 3.40 9.26
C LYS A 148 21.64 4.58 8.40
N TRP A 149 20.79 4.98 7.50
CA TRP A 149 21.03 6.15 6.68
C TRP A 149 20.31 7.36 7.26
N ASN A 150 21.01 8.48 7.27
CA ASN A 150 20.40 9.78 7.46
C ASN A 150 19.61 10.12 6.18
N SER A 151 18.40 10.64 6.34
CA SER A 151 17.50 10.95 5.21
C SER A 151 18.15 11.92 4.18
N ALA A 152 18.97 12.87 4.63
CA ALA A 152 19.67 13.78 3.73
C ALA A 152 20.75 13.04 2.89
N LYS A 153 21.49 12.13 3.49
CA LYS A 153 22.47 11.28 2.77
C LYS A 153 21.77 10.35 1.79
N PHE A 154 20.63 9.79 2.18
CA PHE A 154 19.83 8.94 1.29
C PHE A 154 19.35 9.72 0.07
N LYS A 155 18.78 10.93 0.24
CA LYS A 155 18.37 11.80 -0.87
C LYS A 155 19.52 12.18 -1.80
N SER A 156 20.72 12.42 -1.24
CA SER A 156 21.92 12.70 -2.05
C SER A 156 22.34 11.49 -2.87
N PHE A 157 22.24 10.30 -2.29
CA PHE A 157 22.49 9.03 -2.97
C PHE A 157 21.48 8.78 -4.10
N GLU A 158 20.18 8.97 -3.87
CA GLU A 158 19.15 8.85 -4.91
C GLU A 158 19.39 9.79 -6.08
N ARG A 159 19.80 11.05 -5.80
CA ARG A 159 20.16 12.02 -6.84
C ARG A 159 21.36 11.56 -7.65
N ALA A 160 22.40 11.03 -6.99
CA ALA A 160 23.58 10.50 -7.66
C ALA A 160 23.22 9.32 -8.58
N LEU A 161 22.43 8.38 -8.11
CA LEU A 161 21.95 7.25 -8.91
C LEU A 161 21.15 7.72 -10.14
N SER A 162 20.25 8.66 -9.94
CA SER A 162 19.43 9.22 -11.03
C SER A 162 20.28 9.93 -12.08
N ALA A 163 21.33 10.65 -11.66
CA ALA A 163 22.24 11.35 -12.55
C ALA A 163 23.13 10.39 -13.35
N LEU A 164 23.58 9.31 -12.71
CA LEU A 164 24.46 8.32 -13.33
C LEU A 164 23.74 7.31 -14.22
N LYS A 165 22.40 7.22 -14.12
CA LYS A 165 21.57 6.27 -14.87
C LYS A 165 22.00 4.80 -14.75
N HIS A 166 22.64 4.45 -13.64
CA HIS A 166 23.07 3.08 -13.40
C HIS A 166 21.86 2.16 -13.15
N LYS A 167 21.89 0.96 -13.74
CA LYS A 167 20.87 -0.08 -13.55
C LYS A 167 21.08 -0.89 -12.27
N TYR A 168 22.28 -0.87 -11.72
CA TYR A 168 22.68 -1.71 -10.58
C TYR A 168 23.49 -0.88 -9.61
N VAL A 169 23.37 -1.20 -8.34
CA VAL A 169 24.12 -0.62 -7.24
C VAL A 169 24.68 -1.77 -6.42
N LEU A 170 25.98 -1.75 -6.20
CA LEU A 170 26.64 -2.72 -5.34
C LEU A 170 26.87 -2.10 -3.95
N PHE A 171 26.42 -2.81 -2.92
CA PHE A 171 26.70 -2.48 -1.54
C PHE A 171 27.75 -3.45 -1.00
N GLU A 172 28.91 -2.95 -0.63
CA GLU A 172 30.00 -3.76 -0.09
C GLU A 172 30.33 -3.32 1.34
N GLY A 173 30.20 -4.26 2.28
CA GLY A 173 30.60 -4.10 3.68
C GLY A 173 31.88 -4.89 3.95
N LYS A 174 32.90 -4.28 4.52
CA LYS A 174 34.12 -4.96 4.98
C LYS A 174 33.94 -5.45 6.40
N SER A 175 34.24 -6.74 6.64
CA SER A 175 34.26 -7.30 8.00
C SER A 175 35.21 -6.49 8.90
N GLY A 176 34.74 -6.07 10.06
CA GLY A 176 35.47 -5.23 11.01
C GLY A 176 35.55 -3.74 10.68
N SER A 177 35.00 -3.30 9.55
CA SER A 177 34.84 -1.88 9.20
C SER A 177 33.43 -1.39 9.53
N LYS A 178 33.30 -0.10 9.88
CA LYS A 178 32.00 0.60 9.99
C LYS A 178 31.63 1.32 8.68
N GLU A 179 32.33 1.01 7.61
CA GLU A 179 32.14 1.66 6.30
C GLU A 179 31.34 0.77 5.38
N LEU A 180 30.40 1.38 4.67
CA LEU A 180 29.66 0.80 3.56
C LEU A 180 30.16 1.49 2.28
N ILE A 181 30.70 0.72 1.35
CA ILE A 181 31.08 1.18 0.03
C ILE A 181 29.89 0.99 -0.90
N VAL A 182 29.58 2.00 -1.67
CA VAL A 182 28.54 1.95 -2.70
C VAL A 182 29.20 2.23 -4.05
N ALA A 183 29.10 1.26 -4.93
CA ALA A 183 29.72 1.32 -6.27
C ALA A 183 28.65 1.13 -7.37
#